data_4ed31f71396c73050474e62a58844165
#
_entry.id   4ed31f71396c73050474e62a58844165
#
_cell.length_a   1.000
_cell.length_b   1.000
_cell.length_c   1.000
_cell.angle_alpha   90.00
_cell.angle_beta   90.00
_cell.angle_gamma   90.00
#
_symmetry.space_group_name_H-M   'P 1'
#
loop_
_entity.id
_entity.type
_entity.pdbx_description
1 polymer ?
#
loop_
_entity_poly.entity_id
_entity_poly.type
_entity_poly.pdbx_seq_one_letter_code
_entity_poly.pdbx_strand_id
1 'polypeptide(L)' 'MIELVRRVKNTQVFLRMAVIELRRIAEHAPDIAVELRHVAQKLEAEAEDLACFTLSK' A
#
# COMPACT_ATOMS: atom_id res chain seq x y z
N MET A 1 -21.56 -9.90 -0.30
CA MET A 1 -20.90 -8.68 -0.80
C MET A 1 -20.19 -7.89 0.30
N ILE A 2 -20.81 -7.82 1.47
CA ILE A 2 -20.18 -7.10 2.59
C ILE A 2 -18.83 -7.73 2.95
N GLU A 3 -18.77 -9.06 2.90
CA GLU A 3 -17.53 -9.75 3.22
C GLU A 3 -16.40 -9.38 2.24
N LEU A 4 -16.73 -9.31 0.96
CA LEU A 4 -15.75 -8.95 -0.05
C LEU A 4 -15.24 -7.53 0.16
N VAL A 5 -16.16 -6.60 0.41
CA VAL A 5 -15.78 -5.21 0.65
C VAL A 5 -14.85 -5.10 1.85
N ARG A 6 -15.18 -5.83 2.92
CA ARG A 6 -14.35 -5.80 4.11
C ARG A 6 -12.94 -6.33 3.84
N ARG A 7 -12.84 -7.40 3.06
CA ARG A 7 -11.54 -7.95 2.71
C ARG A 7 -10.71 -6.97 1.89
N VAL A 8 -11.36 -6.28 0.96
CA VAL A 8 -10.66 -5.29 0.15
C VAL A 8 -10.16 -4.15 1.04
N LYS A 9 -10.98 -3.69 1.97
CA LYS A 9 -10.56 -2.63 2.86
C LYS A 9 -9.41 -3.07 3.75
N ASN A 10 -9.45 -4.30 4.24
CA ASN A 10 -8.37 -4.82 5.07
C ASN A 10 -7.07 -4.90 4.29
N THR A 11 -7.15 -5.33 3.04
CA THR A 11 -5.97 -5.38 2.18
C THR A 11 -5.43 -3.99 1.93
N GLN A 12 -6.31 -3.02 1.71
CA GLN A 12 -5.90 -1.64 1.51
C GLN A 12 -5.13 -1.11 2.71
N VAL A 13 -5.64 -1.35 3.90
CA VAL A 13 -4.96 -0.91 5.12
C VAL A 13 -3.60 -1.58 5.24
N PHE A 14 -3.55 -2.88 4.95
CA PHE A 14 -2.29 -3.62 5.00
C PHE A 14 -1.27 -3.01 4.03
N LEU A 15 -1.71 -2.69 2.82
CA LEU A 15 -0.81 -2.10 1.84
C LEU A 15 -0.28 -0.74 2.30
N ARG A 16 -1.13 0.07 2.89
CA ARG A 16 -0.70 1.38 3.38
C ARG A 16 0.31 1.24 4.50
N MET A 17 0.11 0.28 5.39
CA MET A 17 1.07 0.05 6.46
C MET A 17 2.40 -0.46 5.91
N ALA A 18 2.35 -1.28 4.88
CA ALA A 18 3.56 -1.77 4.23
C ALA A 18 4.34 -0.61 3.59
N VAL A 19 3.63 0.35 2.99
CA VAL A 19 4.26 1.52 2.41
C VAL A 19 5.01 2.31 3.47
N ILE A 20 4.38 2.53 4.61
CA ILE A 20 5.01 3.27 5.70
C ILE A 20 6.27 2.55 6.16
N GLU A 21 6.18 1.24 6.30
CA GLU A 21 7.31 0.45 6.77
C GLU A 21 8.46 0.47 5.76
N LEU A 22 8.13 0.37 4.48
CA LEU A 22 9.15 0.41 3.43
C LEU A 22 9.88 1.75 3.42
N ARG A 23 9.14 2.84 3.60
CA ARG A 23 9.77 4.15 3.63
C ARG A 23 10.67 4.31 4.86
N ARG A 24 10.25 3.75 5.99
CA ARG A 24 11.08 3.78 7.19
C ARG A 24 12.38 3.00 7.00
N ILE A 25 12.28 1.82 6.39
CA ILE A 25 13.46 1.02 6.10
C ILE A 25 14.37 1.78 5.15
N ALA A 26 13.80 2.46 4.16
CA ALA A 26 14.60 3.21 3.20
C ALA A 26 15.42 4.30 3.87
N GLU A 27 14.91 4.88 4.95
CA GLU A 27 15.65 5.91 5.68
C GLU A 27 16.89 5.35 6.36
N HIS A 28 16.88 4.06 6.69
CA HIS A 28 17.99 3.43 7.38
C HIS A 28 18.85 2.57 6.49
N ALA A 29 18.51 2.48 5.20
CA ALA A 29 19.23 1.63 4.26
C ALA A 29 19.42 2.38 2.94
N PRO A 30 20.31 3.40 2.93
CA PRO A 30 20.43 4.27 1.75
C PRO A 30 20.88 3.53 0.49
N ASP A 31 21.54 2.40 0.64
CA ASP A 31 22.03 1.66 -0.52
C ASP A 31 20.88 1.01 -1.32
N ILE A 32 19.73 0.77 -0.69
CA ILE A 32 18.58 0.20 -1.38
C ILE A 32 17.37 1.13 -1.29
N ALA A 33 17.59 2.39 -0.90
CA ALA A 33 16.48 3.30 -0.67
C ALA A 33 15.67 3.56 -1.93
N VAL A 34 16.33 3.68 -3.07
CA VAL A 34 15.64 3.95 -4.33
C VAL A 34 14.67 2.82 -4.67
N GLU A 35 15.18 1.59 -4.56
CA GLU A 35 14.35 0.43 -4.84
C GLU A 35 13.16 0.33 -3.89
N LEU A 36 13.41 0.58 -2.60
CA LEU A 36 12.35 0.50 -1.61
C LEU A 36 11.28 1.55 -1.84
N ARG A 37 11.69 2.76 -2.18
CA ARG A 37 10.72 3.83 -2.45
C ARG A 37 9.93 3.54 -3.71
N HIS A 38 10.56 2.91 -4.68
CA HIS A 38 9.86 2.53 -5.91
C HIS A 38 8.78 1.50 -5.62
N VAL A 39 9.09 0.49 -4.82
CA VAL A 39 8.12 -0.51 -4.43
C VAL A 39 7.00 0.13 -3.62
N ALA A 40 7.35 1.03 -2.69
CA ALA A 40 6.34 1.71 -1.89
C ALA A 40 5.38 2.50 -2.77
N GLN A 41 5.90 3.15 -3.79
CA GLN A 41 5.08 3.91 -4.71
C GLN A 41 4.09 3.01 -5.46
N LYS A 42 4.54 1.84 -5.87
CA LYS A 42 3.66 0.88 -6.53
C LYS A 42 2.57 0.39 -5.59
N LEU A 43 2.93 0.13 -4.35
CA LEU A 43 1.94 -0.32 -3.37
C LEU A 43 0.92 0.76 -3.08
N GLU A 44 1.36 2.02 -3.05
CA GLU A 44 0.43 3.14 -2.88
C GLU A 44 -0.58 3.18 -4.01
N ALA A 45 -0.13 3.00 -5.24
CA ALA A 45 -1.03 3.01 -6.38
C ALA A 45 -2.04 1.88 -6.29
N GLU A 46 -1.57 0.70 -5.86
CA GLU A 46 -2.47 -0.43 -5.71
C GLU A 46 -3.49 -0.18 -4.61
N ALA A 47 -3.07 0.46 -3.52
CA ALA A 47 -4.00 0.77 -2.44
C ALA A 47 -5.06 1.76 -2.90
N GLU A 48 -4.68 2.72 -3.72
CA GLU A 48 -5.64 3.67 -4.26
C GLU A 48 -6.62 3.01 -5.21
N ASP A 49 -6.15 2.04 -5.99
CA ASP A 49 -7.05 1.30 -6.86
C ASP A 49 -8.08 0.55 -6.06
N LEU A 50 -7.68 -0.05 -4.94
CA LEU A 50 -8.62 -0.75 -4.08
C LEU A 50 -9.61 0.22 -3.44
N ALA A 51 -9.16 1.40 -3.07
CA ALA A 51 -10.06 2.41 -2.53
C ALA A 51 -11.10 2.81 -3.56
N CYS A 52 -10.68 2.97 -4.80
CA CYS A 52 -11.59 3.28 -5.89
C CYS A 52 -12.63 2.17 -6.06
N PHE A 53 -12.20 0.93 -5.95
CA PHE A 53 -13.10 -0.20 -6.05
C PHE A 53 -14.21 -0.13 -5.00
N THR A 54 -13.83 0.20 -3.75
CA THR A 54 -14.82 0.26 -2.68
C THR A 54 -15.68 1.50 -2.76
N LEU A 55 -15.15 2.59 -3.29
CA LEU A 55 -15.89 3.85 -3.35
C LEU A 55 -16.82 3.95 -4.54
N SER A 56 -16.56 3.19 -5.59
CA SER A 56 -17.37 3.27 -6.79
C SER A 56 -18.68 2.51 -6.65
N LYS A 57 -19.01 2.06 -5.46
CA LYS A 57 -20.32 1.45 -5.20
C LYS A 57 -21.39 2.52 -4.96
#